data_8e93e10ed7096ed657d824848f52da29
#
_entry.id   8e93e10ed7096ed657d824848f52da29
#
_cell.length_a   1.000
_cell.length_b   1.000
_cell.length_c   1.000
_cell.angle_alpha   90.00
_cell.angle_beta   90.00
_cell.angle_gamma   90.00
#
_symmetry.space_group_name_H-M   'P 1'
#
loop_
_entity.id
_entity.type
_entity.pdbx_description
1 polymer ?
#
loop_
_entity_poly.entity_id
_entity_poly.type
_entity_poly.pdbx_seq_one_letter_code
_entity_poly.pdbx_strand_id
1 'polypeptide(L)'
;VKKNKAVLTKLVRDLRRIKALLGEIPALIIDDEADQASVNTLNPKRATEDRSRTAINKLIAELLGHLGRGQYVGYTATPFANVFVSPEDAEDIFPRDFIISLSAPPEYRGGRAYHDFEELTAAERSDPAVSNERAFVRDLMASDDADPNEVDAELLRALDSFVLSGAIKLWRASVDPGLSGAFRHHTMLVHESVSQKAHADLALRIGRLWKRAGYGSPRANGRLRELFEGDFKAVTAARQWEPGLPRAGSFDDVAPFIGEVLDLVLNSNGDPVVVINGDKEQQYRQVDFQRERVW
;
A
#
# COMPACT_ATOMS: atom_id res chain seq x y z
N VAL A 1 16.80 13.23 -7.11
CA VAL A 1 17.49 13.51 -5.83
C VAL A 1 16.62 12.93 -4.71
N LYS A 2 17.21 12.21 -3.72
CA LYS A 2 16.45 11.69 -2.57
C LYS A 2 16.03 12.83 -1.65
N LYS A 3 14.72 12.92 -1.32
CA LYS A 3 14.15 13.96 -0.45
C LYS A 3 14.48 13.70 1.02
N ASN A 4 15.71 13.99 1.43
CA ASN A 4 16.15 13.97 2.82
C ASN A 4 17.10 15.15 3.14
N LYS A 5 17.20 15.49 4.43
CA LYS A 5 17.99 16.63 4.92
C LYS A 5 19.44 16.61 4.43
N ALA A 6 20.15 15.49 4.52
CA ALA A 6 21.57 15.42 4.17
C ALA A 6 21.82 15.67 2.68
N VAL A 7 21.02 15.05 1.81
CA VAL A 7 21.15 15.18 0.35
C VAL A 7 20.75 16.57 -0.11
N LEU A 8 19.63 17.12 0.41
CA LEU A 8 19.19 18.47 0.07
C LEU A 8 20.17 19.54 0.57
N THR A 9 20.71 19.39 1.78
CA THR A 9 21.76 20.32 2.28
C THR A 9 22.98 20.32 1.38
N LYS A 10 23.41 19.14 0.91
CA LYS A 10 24.54 19.05 -0.05
C LYS A 10 24.19 19.75 -1.37
N LEU A 11 23.00 19.47 -1.91
CA LEU A 11 22.54 20.09 -3.17
C LEU A 11 22.50 21.61 -3.07
N VAL A 12 21.87 22.16 -2.05
CA VAL A 12 21.80 23.62 -1.83
C VAL A 12 23.19 24.21 -1.70
N ARG A 13 24.09 23.58 -0.94
CA ARG A 13 25.49 24.04 -0.79
C ARG A 13 26.23 24.02 -2.11
N ASP A 14 26.06 23.00 -2.93
CA ASP A 14 26.78 22.89 -4.21
C ASP A 14 26.23 23.92 -5.22
N LEU A 15 24.92 24.17 -5.23
CA LEU A 15 24.29 25.19 -6.06
C LEU A 15 24.65 26.62 -5.64
N ARG A 16 24.83 26.91 -4.36
CA ARG A 16 25.32 28.23 -3.88
C ARG A 16 26.63 28.64 -4.53
N ARG A 17 27.50 27.70 -4.86
CA ARG A 17 28.80 27.95 -5.49
C ARG A 17 28.69 28.49 -6.91
N ILE A 18 27.59 28.20 -7.61
CA ILE A 18 27.32 28.61 -8.98
C ILE A 18 26.14 29.61 -9.07
N LYS A 19 25.76 30.23 -7.95
CA LYS A 19 24.58 31.08 -7.81
C LYS A 19 24.45 32.15 -8.91
N ALA A 20 25.55 32.76 -9.34
CA ALA A 20 25.54 33.76 -10.39
C ALA A 20 25.02 33.27 -11.74
N LEU A 21 25.15 31.97 -12.01
CA LEU A 21 24.67 31.33 -13.25
C LEU A 21 23.23 30.83 -13.12
N LEU A 22 22.76 30.56 -11.89
CA LEU A 22 21.42 29.97 -11.65
C LEU A 22 20.27 30.93 -11.93
N GLY A 23 20.51 32.25 -11.87
CA GLY A 23 19.48 33.26 -12.14
C GLY A 23 18.97 33.24 -13.59
N GLU A 24 19.77 32.76 -14.52
CA GLU A 24 19.44 32.74 -15.96
C GLU A 24 18.96 31.37 -16.44
N ILE A 25 19.22 30.31 -15.66
CA ILE A 25 18.90 28.93 -16.06
C ILE A 25 17.45 28.62 -15.69
N PRO A 26 16.58 28.26 -16.66
CA PRO A 26 15.26 27.74 -16.36
C PRO A 26 15.39 26.42 -15.62
N ALA A 27 14.71 26.26 -14.50
CA ALA A 27 14.77 25.05 -13.70
C ALA A 27 13.34 24.63 -13.29
N LEU A 28 13.07 23.32 -13.33
CA LEU A 28 11.85 22.73 -12.84
C LEU A 28 12.18 21.80 -11.68
N ILE A 29 11.56 22.04 -10.53
CA ILE A 29 11.60 21.15 -9.38
C ILE A 29 10.31 20.35 -9.39
N ILE A 30 10.43 19.04 -9.54
CA ILE A 30 9.34 18.08 -9.39
C ILE A 30 9.51 17.43 -8.03
N ASP A 31 8.54 17.63 -7.14
CA ASP A 31 8.52 17.08 -5.79
C ASP A 31 7.47 15.99 -5.67
N ASP A 32 7.90 14.74 -5.61
CA ASP A 32 7.05 13.60 -5.41
C ASP A 32 6.73 13.42 -3.93
N GLU A 33 5.51 12.99 -3.60
CA GLU A 33 4.99 12.95 -2.22
C GLU A 33 5.11 14.33 -1.54
N ALA A 34 4.60 15.37 -2.22
CA ALA A 34 4.78 16.76 -1.79
C ALA A 34 4.07 17.10 -0.46
N ASP A 35 3.10 16.31 -0.02
CA ASP A 35 2.48 16.39 1.30
C ASP A 35 3.39 15.88 2.42
N GLN A 36 4.40 15.06 2.10
CA GLN A 36 5.34 14.50 3.07
C GLN A 36 6.60 15.35 3.20
N ALA A 37 6.83 15.87 4.39
CA ALA A 37 8.01 16.64 4.77
C ALA A 37 8.25 17.96 4.00
N SER A 38 7.59 18.18 2.86
CA SER A 38 7.71 19.42 2.08
C SER A 38 6.82 20.53 2.64
N VAL A 39 5.73 20.16 3.30
CA VAL A 39 4.81 21.07 3.99
C VAL A 39 5.26 21.29 5.43
N ASN A 40 5.05 22.49 5.96
CA ASN A 40 5.31 22.79 7.35
C ASN A 40 4.18 22.22 8.24
N THR A 41 4.38 21.02 8.79
CA THR A 41 3.41 20.32 9.65
C THR A 41 3.47 20.71 11.12
N LEU A 42 4.29 21.70 11.50
CA LEU A 42 4.40 22.12 12.89
C LEU A 42 3.14 22.85 13.35
N ASN A 43 2.54 22.35 14.44
CA ASN A 43 1.32 22.90 15.00
C ASN A 43 1.54 24.35 15.48
N PRO A 44 0.88 25.36 14.88
CA PRO A 44 1.09 26.76 15.23
C PRO A 44 0.73 27.10 16.68
N LYS A 45 -0.07 26.28 17.36
CA LYS A 45 -0.47 26.45 18.76
C LYS A 45 0.58 25.98 19.78
N ARG A 46 1.60 25.23 19.34
CA ARG A 46 2.71 24.75 20.21
C ARG A 46 4.01 25.53 20.01
N ALA A 47 4.07 26.42 19.05
CA ALA A 47 5.25 27.20 18.75
C ALA A 47 5.31 28.43 19.67
N THR A 48 6.01 28.36 20.75
CA THR A 48 6.58 29.54 21.40
C THR A 48 7.63 30.13 20.46
N GLU A 49 7.35 31.33 19.95
CA GLU A 49 8.22 32.33 19.29
C GLU A 49 9.09 31.90 18.08
N ASP A 50 9.42 30.65 17.89
CA ASP A 50 10.16 30.21 16.69
C ASP A 50 9.26 29.28 15.86
N ARG A 51 8.62 29.81 14.81
CA ARG A 51 7.94 29.03 13.77
C ARG A 51 8.98 28.26 12.98
N SER A 52 9.61 27.27 13.62
CA SER A 52 10.62 26.47 12.96
C SER A 52 9.95 25.57 11.91
N ARG A 53 10.17 25.87 10.65
CA ARG A 53 9.80 25.02 9.53
C ARG A 53 10.52 23.70 9.61
N THR A 54 9.94 22.65 9.05
CA THR A 54 10.66 21.41 8.88
C THR A 54 11.97 21.66 8.09
N ALA A 55 13.01 20.93 8.42
CA ALA A 55 14.31 21.12 7.77
C ALA A 55 14.27 20.92 6.25
N ILE A 56 13.37 20.07 5.77
CA ILE A 56 13.19 19.79 4.34
C ILE A 56 12.46 20.95 3.65
N ASN A 57 11.37 21.47 4.25
CA ASN A 57 10.66 22.63 3.74
C ASN A 57 11.61 23.84 3.58
N LYS A 58 12.42 24.14 4.60
CA LYS A 58 13.43 25.21 4.52
C LYS A 58 14.41 25.02 3.37
N LEU A 59 14.90 23.82 3.16
CA LEU A 59 15.86 23.53 2.10
C LEU A 59 15.25 23.61 0.70
N ILE A 60 13.99 23.23 0.52
CA ILE A 60 13.27 23.37 -0.75
C ILE A 60 13.00 24.86 -1.03
N ALA A 61 12.51 25.61 -0.04
CA ALA A 61 12.28 27.05 -0.18
C ALA A 61 13.59 27.80 -0.49
N GLU A 62 14.70 27.44 0.16
CA GLU A 62 16.01 27.99 -0.13
C GLU A 62 16.49 27.66 -1.54
N LEU A 63 16.28 26.41 -1.99
CA LEU A 63 16.60 25.97 -3.35
C LEU A 63 15.84 26.83 -4.39
N LEU A 64 14.53 27.02 -4.19
CA LEU A 64 13.71 27.86 -5.05
C LEU A 64 14.21 29.32 -5.06
N GLY A 65 14.60 29.85 -3.91
CA GLY A 65 15.16 31.19 -3.78
C GLY A 65 16.50 31.41 -4.51
N HIS A 66 17.21 30.34 -4.86
CA HIS A 66 18.43 30.41 -5.69
C HIS A 66 18.15 30.39 -7.19
N LEU A 67 16.96 29.99 -7.61
CA LEU A 67 16.56 29.79 -9.00
C LEU A 67 15.72 30.98 -9.47
N GLY A 68 16.32 31.95 -10.15
CA GLY A 68 15.62 33.14 -10.65
C GLY A 68 14.49 32.83 -11.66
N ARG A 69 14.57 31.68 -12.33
CA ARG A 69 13.57 31.16 -13.28
C ARG A 69 13.15 29.74 -12.88
N GLY A 70 12.98 29.52 -11.56
CA GLY A 70 12.56 28.24 -11.01
C GLY A 70 11.04 28.06 -11.03
N GLN A 71 10.58 26.88 -11.39
CA GLN A 71 9.20 26.42 -11.21
C GLN A 71 9.19 25.23 -10.26
N TYR A 72 8.13 25.15 -9.47
CA TYR A 72 7.91 24.04 -8.54
C TYR A 72 6.58 23.36 -8.86
N VAL A 73 6.60 22.06 -8.99
CA VAL A 73 5.41 21.21 -9.18
C VAL A 73 5.44 20.10 -8.15
N GLY A 74 4.48 20.10 -7.23
CA GLY A 74 4.27 19.04 -6.27
C GLY A 74 3.31 17.99 -6.80
N TYR A 75 3.67 16.72 -6.65
CA TYR A 75 2.79 15.58 -6.87
C TYR A 75 2.43 14.96 -5.54
N THR A 76 1.15 14.69 -5.30
CA THR A 76 0.67 14.01 -4.10
C THR A 76 -0.66 13.33 -4.35
N ALA A 77 -0.90 12.21 -3.66
CA ALA A 77 -2.21 11.57 -3.58
C ALA A 77 -3.12 12.21 -2.52
N THR A 78 -2.54 12.98 -1.56
CA THR A 78 -3.24 13.57 -0.42
C THR A 78 -2.94 15.07 -0.29
N PRO A 79 -3.54 15.92 -1.16
CA PRO A 79 -3.18 17.34 -1.30
C PRO A 79 -3.59 18.23 -0.11
N PHE A 80 -4.30 17.69 0.88
CA PHE A 80 -4.86 18.48 1.98
C PHE A 80 -3.81 19.29 2.73
N ALA A 81 -2.66 18.68 3.04
CA ALA A 81 -1.58 19.37 3.73
C ALA A 81 -1.05 20.57 2.94
N ASN A 82 -1.04 20.50 1.60
CA ASN A 82 -0.53 21.54 0.72
C ASN A 82 -1.54 22.69 0.52
N VAL A 83 -2.85 22.41 0.57
CA VAL A 83 -3.90 23.44 0.38
C VAL A 83 -4.23 24.18 1.68
N PHE A 84 -3.97 23.58 2.85
CA PHE A 84 -4.21 24.23 4.14
C PHE A 84 -3.02 25.08 4.66
N VAL A 85 -1.95 25.17 3.89
CA VAL A 85 -0.87 26.13 4.13
C VAL A 85 -1.39 27.55 3.93
N SER A 86 -0.94 28.51 4.75
CA SER A 86 -1.36 29.90 4.61
C SER A 86 -0.81 30.52 3.31
N PRO A 87 -1.68 31.04 2.41
CA PRO A 87 -1.22 31.72 1.19
C PRO A 87 -0.42 33.00 1.47
N GLU A 88 -0.57 33.55 2.68
CA GLU A 88 0.11 34.81 3.11
C GLU A 88 1.54 34.53 3.61
N ASP A 89 1.87 33.27 3.91
CA ASP A 89 3.24 32.91 4.26
C ASP A 89 4.10 32.86 2.99
N ALA A 90 4.71 33.99 2.67
CA ALA A 90 5.57 34.16 1.49
C ALA A 90 6.77 33.21 1.48
N GLU A 91 7.07 32.63 2.63
CA GLU A 91 8.17 31.69 2.79
C GLU A 91 7.74 30.22 2.66
N ASP A 92 6.45 29.87 2.68
CA ASP A 92 5.98 28.50 2.55
C ASP A 92 5.71 28.11 1.09
N ILE A 93 5.72 26.80 0.84
CA ILE A 93 5.52 26.25 -0.50
C ILE A 93 4.01 26.02 -0.71
N PHE A 94 3.32 27.10 -1.10
CA PHE A 94 1.89 27.07 -1.42
C PHE A 94 1.69 26.96 -2.94
N PRO A 95 0.75 26.14 -3.44
CA PRO A 95 0.44 26.03 -4.87
C PRO A 95 -0.35 27.29 -5.34
N ARG A 96 0.37 28.33 -5.77
CA ARG A 96 -0.23 29.65 -6.11
C ARG A 96 -0.88 29.66 -7.48
N ASP A 97 -0.28 28.96 -8.45
CA ASP A 97 -0.63 29.13 -9.86
C ASP A 97 -1.68 28.15 -10.32
N PHE A 98 -1.62 26.89 -9.85
CA PHE A 98 -2.59 25.86 -10.22
C PHE A 98 -2.66 24.71 -9.22
N ILE A 99 -3.82 24.07 -9.20
CA ILE A 99 -4.07 22.75 -8.62
C ILE A 99 -4.80 21.94 -9.68
N ILE A 100 -4.24 20.80 -10.06
CA ILE A 100 -4.83 19.91 -11.06
C ILE A 100 -5.18 18.59 -10.38
N SER A 101 -6.47 18.24 -10.36
CA SER A 101 -6.92 16.91 -9.96
C SER A 101 -6.95 16.02 -11.20
N LEU A 102 -6.15 14.95 -11.17
CA LEU A 102 -6.15 13.96 -12.24
C LEU A 102 -7.35 13.04 -12.11
N SER A 103 -8.00 12.72 -13.22
CA SER A 103 -9.05 11.71 -13.23
C SER A 103 -8.47 10.33 -12.94
N ALA A 104 -9.15 9.57 -12.09
CA ALA A 104 -8.75 8.20 -11.83
C ALA A 104 -8.91 7.35 -13.10
N PRO A 105 -7.94 6.47 -13.44
CA PRO A 105 -8.11 5.51 -14.52
C PRO A 105 -9.32 4.59 -14.25
N PRO A 106 -9.97 4.05 -15.28
CA PRO A 106 -11.15 3.17 -15.11
C PRO A 106 -10.87 1.94 -14.24
N GLU A 107 -9.65 1.43 -14.27
CA GLU A 107 -9.22 0.26 -13.50
C GLU A 107 -8.81 0.59 -12.05
N TYR A 108 -8.70 1.87 -11.70
CA TYR A 108 -8.31 2.29 -10.36
C TYR A 108 -9.40 1.93 -9.35
N ARG A 109 -8.99 1.23 -8.30
CA ARG A 109 -9.83 0.86 -7.15
C ARG A 109 -9.36 1.64 -5.92
N GLY A 110 -9.94 2.81 -5.71
CA GLY A 110 -9.65 3.66 -4.55
C GLY A 110 -10.52 3.31 -3.33
N GLY A 111 -10.47 4.14 -2.29
CA GLY A 111 -11.18 3.95 -1.03
C GLY A 111 -12.67 3.67 -1.20
N ARG A 112 -13.35 4.32 -2.15
CA ARG A 112 -14.78 4.09 -2.44
C ARG A 112 -15.10 2.67 -2.92
N ALA A 113 -14.13 1.91 -3.39
CA ALA A 113 -14.35 0.52 -3.80
C ALA A 113 -14.36 -0.43 -2.60
N TYR A 114 -13.81 -0.02 -1.45
CA TYR A 114 -13.60 -0.86 -0.28
C TYR A 114 -14.34 -0.34 0.96
N HIS A 115 -14.63 0.95 1.05
CA HIS A 115 -15.23 1.58 2.22
C HIS A 115 -16.60 2.17 1.89
N ASP A 116 -17.47 2.20 2.91
CA ASP A 116 -18.78 2.81 2.85
C ASP A 116 -18.67 4.31 3.19
N PHE A 117 -19.04 5.18 2.26
CA PHE A 117 -19.04 6.63 2.42
C PHE A 117 -20.42 7.22 2.67
N GLU A 118 -21.44 6.41 2.55
CA GLU A 118 -22.84 6.78 2.81
C GLU A 118 -23.31 6.18 4.13
N GLU A 119 -24.29 6.82 4.75
CA GLU A 119 -24.90 6.27 5.95
C GLU A 119 -25.72 5.02 5.59
N LEU A 120 -25.32 3.88 6.14
CA LEU A 120 -26.01 2.60 6.01
C LEU A 120 -26.73 2.24 7.30
N THR A 121 -27.90 1.63 7.18
CA THR A 121 -28.58 0.98 8.31
C THR A 121 -27.79 -0.23 8.81
N ALA A 122 -28.08 -0.72 10.01
CA ALA A 122 -27.42 -1.91 10.55
C ALA A 122 -27.61 -3.17 9.66
N ALA A 123 -28.76 -3.30 9.01
CA ALA A 123 -29.04 -4.39 8.08
C ALA A 123 -28.18 -4.27 6.81
N GLU A 124 -28.09 -3.08 6.23
CA GLU A 124 -27.27 -2.81 5.04
C GLU A 124 -25.78 -3.00 5.31
N ARG A 125 -25.29 -2.58 6.49
CA ARG A 125 -23.89 -2.81 6.90
C ARG A 125 -23.52 -4.29 7.02
N SER A 126 -24.48 -5.16 7.31
CA SER A 126 -24.26 -6.60 7.41
C SER A 126 -24.38 -7.34 6.08
N ASP A 127 -24.91 -6.69 5.04
CA ASP A 127 -25.11 -7.29 3.72
C ASP A 127 -23.92 -7.00 2.80
N PRO A 128 -23.14 -8.04 2.40
CA PRO A 128 -22.02 -7.85 1.48
C PRO A 128 -22.46 -7.40 0.08
N ALA A 129 -23.76 -7.47 -0.27
CA ALA A 129 -24.26 -6.94 -1.53
C ALA A 129 -24.36 -5.41 -1.52
N VAL A 130 -24.53 -4.81 -0.36
CA VAL A 130 -24.70 -3.37 -0.15
C VAL A 130 -23.41 -2.73 0.39
N SER A 131 -22.90 -3.24 1.50
CA SER A 131 -21.72 -2.69 2.17
C SER A 131 -20.42 -3.14 1.52
N ASN A 132 -19.58 -2.18 1.11
CA ASN A 132 -18.23 -2.44 0.60
C ASN A 132 -17.31 -2.93 1.73
N GLU A 133 -17.42 -2.33 2.91
CA GLU A 133 -16.65 -2.74 4.07
C GLU A 133 -16.95 -4.19 4.44
N ARG A 134 -18.23 -4.56 4.49
CA ARG A 134 -18.63 -5.95 4.76
C ARG A 134 -18.09 -6.93 3.71
N ALA A 135 -18.03 -6.50 2.45
CA ALA A 135 -17.54 -7.34 1.37
C ALA A 135 -15.99 -7.49 1.36
N PHE A 136 -15.25 -6.40 1.59
CA PHE A 136 -13.82 -6.35 1.27
C PHE A 136 -12.89 -6.05 2.44
N VAL A 137 -13.39 -5.53 3.55
CA VAL A 137 -12.57 -5.16 4.69
C VAL A 137 -12.71 -6.18 5.81
N ARG A 138 -11.61 -6.50 6.47
CA ARG A 138 -11.57 -7.35 7.67
C ARG A 138 -10.64 -6.69 8.66
N ASP A 139 -11.13 -6.50 9.88
CA ASP A 139 -10.34 -5.94 10.96
C ASP A 139 -9.27 -6.93 11.40
N LEU A 140 -8.07 -6.41 11.64
CA LEU A 140 -6.98 -7.12 12.31
C LEU A 140 -6.68 -6.37 13.59
N MET A 141 -6.63 -7.10 14.71
CA MET A 141 -6.17 -6.51 15.97
C MET A 141 -4.66 -6.26 15.90
N ALA A 142 -4.29 -4.99 15.84
CA ALA A 142 -2.90 -4.53 15.79
C ALA A 142 -2.58 -3.60 16.97
N SER A 143 -3.27 -3.73 18.12
CA SER A 143 -2.98 -2.89 19.27
C SER A 143 -1.84 -3.49 20.09
N ASP A 144 -0.98 -2.62 20.66
CA ASP A 144 0.09 -3.02 21.57
C ASP A 144 -0.47 -3.70 22.85
N ASP A 145 -1.76 -3.55 23.12
CA ASP A 145 -2.48 -4.12 24.27
C ASP A 145 -3.17 -5.46 23.97
N ALA A 146 -3.15 -5.93 22.71
CA ALA A 146 -3.77 -7.20 22.34
C ALA A 146 -2.93 -8.41 22.75
N ASP A 147 -3.60 -9.52 23.11
CA ASP A 147 -2.90 -10.79 23.34
C ASP A 147 -2.14 -11.22 22.07
N PRO A 148 -0.83 -11.50 22.17
CA PRO A 148 -0.03 -11.93 21.02
C PRO A 148 -0.61 -13.17 20.30
N ASN A 149 -1.33 -14.04 21.01
CA ASN A 149 -1.98 -15.23 20.40
C ASN A 149 -3.22 -14.83 19.58
N GLU A 150 -3.95 -13.80 19.99
CA GLU A 150 -5.10 -13.27 19.23
C GLU A 150 -4.60 -12.60 17.94
N VAL A 151 -3.56 -11.78 18.03
CA VAL A 151 -2.92 -11.16 16.86
C VAL A 151 -2.37 -12.23 15.91
N ASP A 152 -1.75 -13.29 16.42
CA ASP A 152 -1.28 -14.43 15.62
C ASP A 152 -2.43 -15.16 14.93
N ALA A 153 -3.58 -15.33 15.61
CA ALA A 153 -4.76 -16.00 15.03
C ALA A 153 -5.33 -15.19 13.86
N GLU A 154 -5.37 -13.87 14.00
CA GLU A 154 -5.87 -12.99 12.93
C GLU A 154 -4.91 -12.90 11.75
N LEU A 155 -3.60 -12.79 11.99
CA LEU A 155 -2.60 -12.87 10.94
C LEU A 155 -2.66 -14.23 10.22
N LEU A 156 -2.89 -15.32 10.95
CA LEU A 156 -3.09 -16.62 10.34
C LEU A 156 -4.34 -16.66 9.45
N ARG A 157 -5.44 -16.04 9.87
CA ARG A 157 -6.64 -15.90 9.04
C ARG A 157 -6.39 -15.08 7.78
N ALA A 158 -5.56 -14.04 7.85
CA ALA A 158 -5.14 -13.28 6.68
C ALA A 158 -4.30 -14.13 5.71
N LEU A 159 -3.40 -14.98 6.23
CA LEU A 159 -2.63 -15.94 5.43
C LEU A 159 -3.54 -17.02 4.82
N ASP A 160 -4.52 -17.54 5.58
CA ASP A 160 -5.53 -18.45 5.08
C ASP A 160 -6.33 -17.83 3.93
N SER A 161 -6.68 -16.52 4.04
CA SER A 161 -7.35 -15.77 2.97
C SER A 161 -6.48 -15.63 1.72
N PHE A 162 -5.18 -15.40 1.89
CA PHE A 162 -4.22 -15.35 0.79
C PHE A 162 -4.15 -16.71 0.06
N VAL A 163 -3.95 -17.80 0.77
CA VAL A 163 -3.90 -19.15 0.17
C VAL A 163 -5.21 -19.48 -0.54
N LEU A 164 -6.35 -19.22 0.11
CA LEU A 164 -7.66 -19.53 -0.44
C LEU A 164 -7.97 -18.70 -1.70
N SER A 165 -7.67 -17.42 -1.71
CA SER A 165 -7.87 -16.57 -2.89
C SER A 165 -6.96 -16.97 -4.05
N GLY A 166 -5.74 -17.45 -3.76
CA GLY A 166 -4.86 -18.05 -4.76
C GLY A 166 -5.48 -19.32 -5.38
N ALA A 167 -6.01 -20.23 -4.54
CA ALA A 167 -6.68 -21.44 -5.01
C ALA A 167 -7.91 -21.13 -5.87
N ILE A 168 -8.70 -20.12 -5.51
CA ILE A 168 -9.83 -19.65 -6.32
C ILE A 168 -9.36 -19.14 -7.70
N LYS A 169 -8.25 -18.40 -7.76
CA LYS A 169 -7.68 -17.93 -9.05
C LYS A 169 -7.29 -19.09 -9.95
N LEU A 170 -6.58 -20.09 -9.41
CA LEU A 170 -6.16 -21.27 -10.15
C LEU A 170 -7.37 -22.10 -10.62
N TRP A 171 -8.34 -22.31 -9.73
CA TRP A 171 -9.59 -22.97 -10.09
C TRP A 171 -10.31 -22.23 -11.24
N ARG A 172 -10.44 -20.89 -11.16
CA ARG A 172 -11.05 -20.09 -12.25
C ARG A 172 -10.30 -20.28 -13.56
N ALA A 173 -8.98 -20.26 -13.56
CA ALA A 173 -8.17 -20.49 -14.75
C ALA A 173 -8.32 -21.92 -15.31
N SER A 174 -8.62 -22.91 -14.47
CA SER A 174 -8.88 -24.28 -14.90
C SER A 174 -10.25 -24.42 -15.57
N VAL A 175 -11.25 -23.70 -15.08
CA VAL A 175 -12.61 -23.69 -15.64
C VAL A 175 -12.67 -22.85 -16.91
N ASP A 176 -11.99 -21.71 -16.94
CA ASP A 176 -11.87 -20.83 -18.08
C ASP A 176 -10.39 -20.52 -18.38
N PRO A 177 -9.78 -21.23 -19.33
CA PRO A 177 -8.37 -21.03 -19.71
C PRO A 177 -8.06 -19.60 -20.20
N GLY A 178 -9.06 -18.86 -20.69
CA GLY A 178 -8.91 -17.46 -21.09
C GLY A 178 -8.48 -16.55 -19.94
N LEU A 179 -8.73 -16.95 -18.69
CA LEU A 179 -8.35 -16.21 -17.48
C LEU A 179 -6.91 -16.44 -17.02
N SER A 180 -6.18 -17.40 -17.61
CA SER A 180 -4.82 -17.76 -17.14
C SER A 180 -3.84 -16.58 -17.17
N GLY A 181 -3.95 -15.71 -18.17
CA GLY A 181 -3.15 -14.49 -18.29
C GLY A 181 -3.50 -13.40 -17.25
N ALA A 182 -4.77 -13.34 -16.84
CA ALA A 182 -5.25 -12.37 -15.85
C ALA A 182 -4.74 -12.70 -14.43
N PHE A 183 -4.45 -13.97 -14.15
CA PHE A 183 -3.99 -14.42 -12.82
C PHE A 183 -2.48 -14.70 -12.79
N ARG A 184 -1.71 -13.86 -13.48
CA ARG A 184 -0.25 -13.98 -13.52
C ARG A 184 0.40 -13.80 -12.15
N HIS A 185 -0.15 -12.91 -11.33
CA HIS A 185 0.41 -12.58 -10.01
C HIS A 185 -0.58 -12.82 -8.89
N HIS A 186 -0.04 -13.20 -7.74
CA HIS A 186 -0.80 -13.33 -6.50
C HIS A 186 0.09 -12.95 -5.33
N THR A 187 -0.06 -11.75 -4.83
CA THR A 187 0.78 -11.18 -3.77
C THR A 187 -0.06 -10.61 -2.65
N MET A 188 0.45 -10.66 -1.43
CA MET A 188 -0.11 -10.04 -0.24
C MET A 188 0.88 -9.01 0.29
N LEU A 189 0.46 -7.76 0.41
CA LEU A 189 1.25 -6.73 1.07
C LEU A 189 0.89 -6.70 2.55
N VAL A 190 1.90 -6.81 3.41
CA VAL A 190 1.74 -6.65 4.86
C VAL A 190 2.58 -5.47 5.30
N HIS A 191 1.94 -4.46 5.90
CA HIS A 191 2.59 -3.24 6.36
C HIS A 191 2.01 -2.83 7.71
N GLU A 192 2.85 -2.70 8.73
CA GLU A 192 2.45 -2.35 10.08
C GLU A 192 3.14 -1.07 10.57
N SER A 193 4.37 -0.81 10.12
CA SER A 193 5.20 0.27 10.63
C SER A 193 6.14 0.81 9.54
N VAL A 194 6.63 2.03 9.72
CA VAL A 194 7.71 2.62 8.89
C VAL A 194 9.11 2.18 9.34
N SER A 195 9.22 1.48 10.46
CA SER A 195 10.50 1.04 11.04
C SER A 195 11.04 -0.20 10.31
N GLN A 196 12.28 -0.13 9.83
CA GLN A 196 12.95 -1.29 9.20
C GLN A 196 13.08 -2.49 10.15
N LYS A 197 13.30 -2.23 11.46
CA LYS A 197 13.34 -3.30 12.46
C LYS A 197 11.98 -3.98 12.60
N ALA A 198 10.89 -3.21 12.67
CA ALA A 198 9.53 -3.77 12.73
C ALA A 198 9.21 -4.62 11.49
N HIS A 199 9.68 -4.22 10.29
CA HIS A 199 9.53 -5.03 9.08
C HIS A 199 10.22 -6.39 9.20
N ALA A 200 11.44 -6.44 9.73
CA ALA A 200 12.18 -7.68 9.93
C ALA A 200 11.49 -8.59 10.96
N ASP A 201 11.05 -8.02 12.08
CA ASP A 201 10.35 -8.76 13.14
C ASP A 201 9.01 -9.33 12.63
N LEU A 202 8.25 -8.54 11.87
CA LEU A 202 6.99 -8.96 11.24
C LEU A 202 7.21 -10.07 10.20
N ALA A 203 8.26 -9.98 9.38
CA ALA A 203 8.60 -11.01 8.41
C ALA A 203 8.92 -12.36 9.09
N LEU A 204 9.69 -12.34 10.18
CA LEU A 204 9.98 -13.52 10.98
C LEU A 204 8.70 -14.10 11.62
N ARG A 205 7.79 -13.24 12.08
CA ARG A 205 6.50 -13.64 12.64
C ARG A 205 5.64 -14.34 11.60
N ILE A 206 5.49 -13.73 10.42
CA ILE A 206 4.73 -14.30 9.29
C ILE A 206 5.35 -15.63 8.86
N GLY A 207 6.67 -15.72 8.72
CA GLY A 207 7.35 -16.97 8.36
C GLY A 207 7.11 -18.11 9.36
N ARG A 208 7.07 -17.80 10.67
CA ARG A 208 6.69 -18.79 11.70
C ARG A 208 5.23 -19.20 11.59
N LEU A 209 4.32 -18.25 11.37
CA LEU A 209 2.89 -18.52 11.20
C LEU A 209 2.63 -19.39 9.97
N TRP A 210 3.29 -19.09 8.85
CA TRP A 210 3.21 -19.87 7.62
C TRP A 210 3.58 -21.34 7.86
N LYS A 211 4.70 -21.60 8.55
CA LYS A 211 5.12 -22.97 8.89
C LYS A 211 4.12 -23.64 9.84
N ARG A 212 3.62 -22.89 10.85
CA ARG A 212 2.65 -23.40 11.84
C ARG A 212 1.27 -23.65 11.23
N ALA A 213 0.93 -22.93 10.17
CA ALA A 213 -0.36 -23.05 9.47
C ALA A 213 -0.65 -24.50 9.03
N GLY A 214 0.39 -25.25 8.68
CA GLY A 214 0.30 -26.66 8.31
C GLY A 214 -0.57 -26.87 7.09
N TYR A 215 -0.48 -26.01 6.08
CA TYR A 215 -1.22 -26.16 4.83
C TYR A 215 -1.01 -27.56 4.23
N GLY A 216 -2.07 -28.13 3.68
CA GLY A 216 -2.09 -29.53 3.25
C GLY A 216 -2.52 -30.53 4.33
N SER A 217 -2.60 -30.11 5.62
CA SER A 217 -3.15 -31.00 6.68
C SER A 217 -4.67 -30.93 6.75
N PRO A 218 -5.35 -31.97 7.29
CA PRO A 218 -6.79 -31.94 7.50
C PRO A 218 -7.27 -30.74 8.35
N ARG A 219 -6.46 -30.33 9.34
CA ARG A 219 -6.76 -29.18 10.20
C ARG A 219 -6.75 -27.87 9.43
N ALA A 220 -5.77 -27.66 8.57
CA ALA A 220 -5.71 -26.47 7.72
C ALA A 220 -6.86 -26.46 6.72
N ASN A 221 -7.17 -27.60 6.12
CA ASN A 221 -8.32 -27.71 5.22
C ASN A 221 -9.66 -27.41 5.93
N GLY A 222 -9.79 -27.76 7.21
CA GLY A 222 -10.94 -27.37 8.03
C GLY A 222 -11.08 -25.85 8.15
N ARG A 223 -9.99 -25.13 8.52
CA ARG A 223 -9.98 -23.67 8.62
C ARG A 223 -10.29 -23.00 7.28
N LEU A 224 -9.66 -23.47 6.20
CA LEU A 224 -9.89 -22.90 4.86
C LEU A 224 -11.33 -23.15 4.39
N ARG A 225 -11.92 -24.30 4.72
CA ARG A 225 -13.34 -24.58 4.44
C ARG A 225 -14.26 -23.65 5.21
N GLU A 226 -14.03 -23.46 6.51
CA GLU A 226 -14.80 -22.53 7.33
C GLU A 226 -14.74 -21.10 6.77
N LEU A 227 -13.55 -20.66 6.37
CA LEU A 227 -13.35 -19.34 5.76
C LEU A 227 -14.06 -19.24 4.40
N PHE A 228 -14.00 -20.27 3.56
CA PHE A 228 -14.67 -20.26 2.27
C PHE A 228 -16.20 -20.18 2.44
N GLU A 229 -16.78 -21.10 3.21
CA GLU A 229 -18.24 -21.21 3.36
C GLU A 229 -18.82 -20.03 4.18
N GLY A 230 -18.09 -19.54 5.18
CA GLY A 230 -18.54 -18.47 6.07
C GLY A 230 -18.30 -17.06 5.54
N ASP A 231 -17.40 -16.87 4.57
CA ASP A 231 -17.02 -15.54 4.08
C ASP A 231 -16.95 -15.46 2.55
N PHE A 232 -15.99 -16.13 1.93
CA PHE A 232 -15.71 -15.97 0.49
C PHE A 232 -16.89 -16.30 -0.41
N LYS A 233 -17.65 -17.32 -0.09
CA LYS A 233 -18.82 -17.74 -0.86
C LYS A 233 -19.91 -16.69 -0.87
N ALA A 234 -20.21 -16.11 0.30
CA ALA A 234 -21.22 -15.06 0.43
C ALA A 234 -20.81 -13.79 -0.31
N VAL A 235 -19.55 -13.36 -0.16
CA VAL A 235 -19.03 -12.18 -0.85
C VAL A 235 -19.00 -12.42 -2.37
N THR A 236 -18.52 -13.58 -2.83
CA THR A 236 -18.48 -13.91 -4.27
C THR A 236 -19.89 -13.98 -4.86
N ALA A 237 -20.90 -14.45 -4.11
CA ALA A 237 -22.28 -14.46 -4.56
C ALA A 237 -22.88 -13.05 -4.66
N ALA A 238 -22.56 -12.18 -3.71
CA ALA A 238 -23.09 -10.82 -3.60
C ALA A 238 -22.39 -9.83 -4.56
N ARG A 239 -21.10 -10.01 -4.81
CA ARG A 239 -20.25 -9.07 -5.58
C ARG A 239 -19.77 -9.71 -6.87
N GLN A 240 -20.41 -9.34 -7.96
CA GLN A 240 -19.96 -9.66 -9.32
C GLN A 240 -19.29 -8.43 -9.94
N TRP A 241 -17.99 -8.29 -9.75
CA TRP A 241 -17.23 -7.21 -10.41
C TRP A 241 -17.19 -7.38 -11.94
N GLU A 242 -17.16 -8.62 -12.41
CA GLU A 242 -17.20 -8.95 -13.83
C GLU A 242 -18.26 -10.03 -14.07
N PRO A 243 -19.29 -9.71 -14.87
CA PRO A 243 -20.27 -10.70 -15.30
C PRO A 243 -19.56 -11.83 -16.08
N GLY A 244 -19.79 -13.06 -15.66
CA GLY A 244 -19.25 -14.24 -16.33
C GLY A 244 -18.02 -14.88 -15.67
N LEU A 245 -17.41 -14.27 -14.65
CA LEU A 245 -16.35 -14.95 -13.90
C LEU A 245 -16.88 -16.23 -13.24
N PRO A 246 -16.20 -17.40 -13.40
CA PRO A 246 -16.58 -18.65 -12.76
C PRO A 246 -16.63 -18.50 -11.23
N ARG A 247 -17.62 -19.11 -10.60
CA ARG A 247 -17.81 -19.12 -9.14
C ARG A 247 -17.77 -20.53 -8.61
N ALA A 248 -16.88 -20.78 -7.68
CA ALA A 248 -16.84 -22.04 -6.96
C ALA A 248 -18.13 -22.22 -6.12
N GLY A 249 -18.80 -23.32 -6.27
CA GLY A 249 -20.01 -23.65 -5.54
C GLY A 249 -19.73 -24.15 -4.12
N SER A 250 -18.57 -24.75 -3.91
CA SER A 250 -18.12 -25.31 -2.65
C SER A 250 -16.63 -25.21 -2.45
N PHE A 251 -16.17 -25.40 -1.22
CA PHE A 251 -14.74 -25.51 -0.92
C PHE A 251 -14.07 -26.67 -1.70
N ASP A 252 -14.80 -27.75 -1.96
CA ASP A 252 -14.26 -28.91 -2.65
C ASP A 252 -13.87 -28.64 -4.11
N ASP A 253 -14.44 -27.58 -4.72
CA ASP A 253 -14.03 -27.12 -6.05
C ASP A 253 -12.62 -26.51 -6.04
N VAL A 254 -12.25 -25.83 -4.96
CA VAL A 254 -10.99 -25.07 -4.87
C VAL A 254 -9.90 -25.81 -4.09
N ALA A 255 -10.26 -26.73 -3.22
CA ALA A 255 -9.32 -27.47 -2.37
C ALA A 255 -8.19 -28.17 -3.15
N PRO A 256 -8.43 -28.77 -4.33
CA PRO A 256 -7.37 -29.42 -5.12
C PRO A 256 -6.25 -28.46 -5.55
N PHE A 257 -6.52 -27.15 -5.62
CA PHE A 257 -5.56 -26.14 -6.06
C PHE A 257 -4.69 -25.58 -4.95
N ILE A 258 -4.97 -25.88 -3.67
CA ILE A 258 -4.20 -25.38 -2.53
C ILE A 258 -2.72 -25.80 -2.64
N GLY A 259 -2.46 -27.07 -2.99
CA GLY A 259 -1.09 -27.54 -3.18
C GLY A 259 -0.33 -26.76 -4.23
N GLU A 260 -0.95 -26.49 -5.37
CA GLU A 260 -0.35 -25.68 -6.44
C GLU A 260 -0.05 -24.24 -6.00
N VAL A 261 -0.93 -23.61 -5.19
CA VAL A 261 -0.65 -22.28 -4.62
C VAL A 261 0.62 -22.31 -3.77
N LEU A 262 0.76 -23.31 -2.90
CA LEU A 262 1.93 -23.44 -2.03
C LEU A 262 3.21 -23.63 -2.83
N ASP A 263 3.16 -24.47 -3.86
CA ASP A 263 4.28 -24.70 -4.77
C ASP A 263 4.67 -23.41 -5.53
N LEU A 264 3.70 -22.65 -6.02
CA LEU A 264 3.94 -21.39 -6.71
C LEU A 264 4.57 -20.35 -5.79
N VAL A 265 4.07 -20.21 -4.56
CA VAL A 265 4.61 -19.27 -3.55
C VAL A 265 6.05 -19.62 -3.21
N LEU A 266 6.36 -20.89 -2.99
CA LEU A 266 7.72 -21.33 -2.65
C LEU A 266 8.67 -21.25 -3.85
N ASN A 267 8.22 -21.64 -5.04
CA ASN A 267 9.05 -21.65 -6.25
C ASN A 267 9.38 -20.22 -6.75
N SER A 268 8.49 -19.26 -6.51
CA SER A 268 8.74 -17.86 -6.91
C SER A 268 9.94 -17.26 -6.19
N ASN A 269 10.14 -17.60 -4.91
CA ASN A 269 11.10 -16.90 -4.07
C ASN A 269 11.97 -17.80 -3.17
N GLY A 270 11.65 -19.09 -3.04
CA GLY A 270 12.28 -20.01 -2.07
C GLY A 270 11.87 -19.72 -0.61
N ASP A 271 11.30 -18.55 -0.34
CA ASP A 271 10.72 -18.11 0.94
C ASP A 271 9.37 -17.45 0.64
N PRO A 272 8.29 -17.78 1.37
CA PRO A 272 6.99 -17.14 1.19
C PRO A 272 6.97 -15.66 1.56
N VAL A 273 7.99 -15.17 2.25
CA VAL A 273 8.06 -13.78 2.73
C VAL A 273 9.24 -13.05 2.12
N VAL A 274 8.95 -11.94 1.46
CA VAL A 274 9.96 -11.03 0.89
C VAL A 274 9.88 -9.68 1.60
N VAL A 275 10.97 -9.25 2.22
CA VAL A 275 11.06 -7.93 2.85
C VAL A 275 11.49 -6.91 1.80
N ILE A 276 10.64 -5.90 1.57
CA ILE A 276 10.94 -4.78 0.67
C ILE A 276 11.00 -3.51 1.51
N ASN A 277 12.18 -3.01 1.75
CA ASN A 277 12.42 -1.77 2.46
C ASN A 277 13.61 -1.00 1.88
N GLY A 278 13.94 0.16 2.47
CA GLY A 278 15.06 0.98 2.02
C GLY A 278 16.45 0.49 2.44
N ASP A 279 16.57 -0.71 3.00
CA ASP A 279 17.85 -1.28 3.41
C ASP A 279 18.64 -1.78 2.20
N LYS A 280 19.87 -1.27 2.05
CA LYS A 280 20.73 -1.62 0.92
C LYS A 280 21.24 -3.06 0.97
N GLU A 281 21.35 -3.64 2.16
CA GLU A 281 21.81 -5.02 2.34
C GLU A 281 20.74 -6.05 1.93
N GLN A 282 19.46 -5.67 1.99
CA GLN A 282 18.33 -6.53 1.62
C GLN A 282 17.84 -6.30 0.18
N GLN A 283 18.40 -5.35 -0.56
CA GLN A 283 18.05 -5.05 -1.96
C GLN A 283 18.47 -6.11 -2.98
N TYR A 284 18.93 -7.28 -2.54
CA TYR A 284 19.46 -8.31 -3.44
C TYR A 284 18.43 -8.95 -4.37
N ARG A 285 17.14 -8.71 -4.18
CA ARG A 285 16.11 -9.17 -5.10
C ARG A 285 15.06 -8.08 -5.38
N GLN A 286 15.25 -7.38 -6.49
CA GLN A 286 14.15 -6.63 -7.09
C GLN A 286 13.24 -7.62 -7.80
N VAL A 287 11.99 -7.71 -7.33
CA VAL A 287 10.96 -8.50 -8.01
C VAL A 287 10.52 -7.73 -9.25
N ASP A 288 10.77 -8.29 -10.43
CA ASP A 288 10.32 -7.70 -11.71
C ASP A 288 8.97 -8.29 -12.12
N PHE A 289 7.89 -7.63 -11.67
CA PHE A 289 6.52 -8.03 -12.00
C PHE A 289 6.21 -8.04 -13.50
N GLN A 290 6.98 -7.34 -14.33
CA GLN A 290 6.77 -7.36 -15.78
C GLN A 290 7.33 -8.63 -16.41
N ARG A 291 8.43 -9.15 -15.89
CA ARG A 291 9.14 -10.30 -16.45
C ARG A 291 8.83 -11.59 -15.72
N GLU A 292 8.63 -11.54 -14.43
CA GLU A 292 8.46 -12.70 -13.57
C GLU A 292 6.98 -12.96 -13.23
N ARG A 293 6.63 -14.22 -13.07
CA ARG A 293 5.38 -14.62 -12.42
C ARG A 293 5.63 -14.62 -10.92
N VAL A 294 4.87 -13.82 -10.17
CA VAL A 294 5.07 -13.65 -8.72
C VAL A 294 3.85 -14.15 -7.98
N TRP A 295 4.08 -15.13 -7.12
CA TRP A 295 3.04 -15.73 -6.28
C TRP A 295 3.50 -15.78 -4.83
#